data_6a8307294f1bc014ff542b138f41bc50
#
_entry.id   6a8307294f1bc014ff542b138f41bc50
#
_cell.length_a   1.000
_cell.length_b   1.000
_cell.length_c   1.000
_cell.angle_alpha   90.00
_cell.angle_beta   90.00
_cell.angle_gamma   90.00
#
_symmetry.space_group_name_H-M   'P 1'
#
loop_
_entity.id
_entity.type
_entity.pdbx_description
1 polymer ?
#
loop_
_entity_poly.entity_id
_entity_poly.type
_entity_poly.pdbx_seq_one_letter_code
_entity_poly.pdbx_strand_id
1 'polypeptide(L)'
;MLKRSIALTIIISSFFLQTASAQNVDLFAEQNNSQSPDIITGTFKSSRIVNGQSIENVGAGVLDLRILHRFGAISQGGYNLFGLDQATMRIGLDYGINSRLMVGIGRSTFEKQYDGFLKYRIIKQQDGSRHIPFSLSYAGTAIYKSLKEATTTYTPYVSDKFSFAHQVLLASKVNDYFSIQLTPTLIHYNLVENKTMPNDFYSVGAGFRLRLSKRLNLTTEYYHRVDKLNGYYDPLTIGLDIETGGHVFQLHVTNSTGMTERTFINETTGSWSKGDLRFGFNISRVFTVRKPKELRGIQF
;
A
#
# COMPACT_ATOMS: atom_id res chain seq x y z
N MET A 1 36.35 6.42 2.86
CA MET A 1 35.06 6.43 2.17
C MET A 1 34.99 5.53 0.93
N LEU A 2 36.10 5.15 0.30
CA LEU A 2 36.13 4.36 -0.95
C LEU A 2 35.81 2.87 -0.80
N LYS A 3 36.02 2.26 0.37
CA LYS A 3 35.82 0.80 0.58
C LYS A 3 34.36 0.34 0.73
N ARG A 4 33.43 1.23 1.06
CA ARG A 4 32.00 0.87 1.21
C ARG A 4 31.23 0.88 -0.11
N SER A 5 31.67 1.66 -1.10
CA SER A 5 31.03 1.72 -2.42
C SER A 5 31.32 0.48 -3.27
N ILE A 6 32.50 -0.15 -3.08
CA ILE A 6 32.90 -1.35 -3.84
C ILE A 6 32.09 -2.59 -3.41
N ALA A 7 31.74 -2.70 -2.11
CA ALA A 7 30.97 -3.83 -1.60
C ALA A 7 29.51 -3.82 -2.12
N LEU A 8 28.91 -2.64 -2.27
CA LEU A 8 27.55 -2.52 -2.78
C LEU A 8 27.46 -2.83 -4.28
N THR A 9 28.46 -2.46 -5.06
CA THR A 9 28.54 -2.74 -6.50
C THR A 9 28.71 -4.24 -6.78
N ILE A 10 29.45 -4.95 -5.93
CA ILE A 10 29.67 -6.42 -6.07
C ILE A 10 28.39 -7.20 -5.74
N ILE A 11 27.58 -6.74 -4.77
CA ILE A 11 26.31 -7.41 -4.43
C ILE A 11 25.28 -7.22 -5.54
N ILE A 12 25.25 -6.09 -6.21
CA ILE A 12 24.33 -5.85 -7.34
C ILE A 12 24.76 -6.63 -8.59
N SER A 13 26.07 -6.80 -8.84
CA SER A 13 26.56 -7.56 -9.99
C SER A 13 26.40 -9.07 -9.85
N SER A 14 26.41 -9.63 -8.63
CA SER A 14 26.20 -11.07 -8.41
C SER A 14 24.73 -11.50 -8.58
N PHE A 15 23.78 -10.61 -8.54
CA PHE A 15 22.35 -10.93 -8.76
C PHE A 15 21.97 -11.06 -10.25
N PHE A 16 22.82 -10.58 -11.17
CA PHE A 16 22.58 -10.64 -12.62
C PHE A 16 23.25 -11.83 -13.34
N LEU A 17 24.01 -12.67 -12.63
CA LEU A 17 24.85 -13.71 -13.24
C LEU A 17 24.29 -15.14 -13.19
N GLN A 18 23.02 -15.35 -12.84
CA GLN A 18 22.43 -16.68 -12.82
C GLN A 18 21.18 -16.80 -13.69
N THR A 19 21.34 -16.81 -15.00
CA THR A 19 20.45 -17.55 -15.92
C THR A 19 21.06 -17.65 -17.31
N ALA A 20 22.16 -18.36 -17.45
CA ALA A 20 22.52 -18.96 -18.74
C ALA A 20 22.23 -20.47 -18.64
N SER A 21 20.95 -20.83 -18.69
CA SER A 21 20.53 -22.21 -18.96
C SER A 21 20.50 -22.40 -20.47
N ALA A 22 21.43 -23.20 -20.98
CA ALA A 22 21.41 -23.60 -22.37
C ALA A 22 20.12 -24.38 -22.65
N GLN A 23 19.21 -23.80 -23.43
CA GLN A 23 18.04 -24.49 -23.94
C GLN A 23 18.46 -25.47 -25.02
N ASN A 24 18.24 -26.75 -24.80
CA ASN A 24 18.15 -27.72 -25.88
C ASN A 24 16.91 -27.37 -26.71
N VAL A 25 17.11 -26.72 -27.83
CA VAL A 25 16.04 -26.44 -28.80
C VAL A 25 15.70 -27.76 -29.51
N ASP A 26 14.58 -28.35 -29.16
CA ASP A 26 13.98 -29.45 -29.88
C ASP A 26 13.35 -28.90 -31.15
N LEU A 27 14.06 -29.06 -32.29
CA LEU A 27 13.73 -28.51 -33.61
C LEU A 27 12.42 -29.07 -34.22
N PHE A 28 11.74 -30.02 -33.53
CA PHE A 28 10.50 -30.64 -34.02
C PHE A 28 9.25 -30.22 -33.25
N ALA A 29 9.36 -29.31 -32.28
CA ALA A 29 8.22 -28.78 -31.50
C ALA A 29 7.61 -27.49 -32.09
N GLU A 30 7.69 -27.28 -33.41
CA GLU A 30 6.87 -26.25 -34.06
C GLU A 30 5.45 -26.78 -34.28
N GLN A 31 4.65 -26.81 -33.19
CA GLN A 31 3.21 -26.89 -33.29
C GLN A 31 2.57 -25.85 -32.39
N ASN A 32 2.18 -24.72 -33.02
CA ASN A 32 1.08 -23.83 -32.66
C ASN A 32 0.68 -23.82 -31.17
N ASN A 33 1.56 -23.33 -30.28
CA ASN A 33 1.15 -22.85 -28.99
C ASN A 33 1.30 -21.32 -28.95
N SER A 34 0.30 -20.64 -29.50
CA SER A 34 0.02 -19.26 -29.12
C SER A 34 -0.52 -19.28 -27.70
N GLN A 35 0.33 -19.63 -26.73
CA GLN A 35 -0.02 -19.48 -25.31
C GLN A 35 -0.23 -17.99 -25.07
N SER A 36 -1.47 -17.63 -24.81
CA SER A 36 -1.77 -16.31 -24.28
C SER A 36 -0.90 -16.08 -23.04
N PRO A 37 -0.37 -14.87 -22.84
CA PRO A 37 0.47 -14.60 -21.68
C PRO A 37 -0.31 -14.86 -20.40
N ASP A 38 0.22 -15.70 -19.51
CA ASP A 38 -0.37 -15.99 -18.23
C ASP A 38 -0.15 -14.79 -17.27
N ILE A 39 -1.22 -14.02 -17.05
CA ILE A 39 -1.18 -12.87 -16.14
C ILE A 39 -1.13 -13.38 -14.70
N ILE A 40 -0.06 -13.04 -14.00
CA ILE A 40 0.09 -13.35 -12.57
C ILE A 40 -0.78 -12.41 -11.76
N THR A 41 -1.61 -13.00 -10.88
CA THR A 41 -2.55 -12.29 -10.00
C THR A 41 -2.34 -12.69 -8.55
N GLY A 42 -2.93 -11.91 -7.63
CA GLY A 42 -2.90 -12.23 -6.21
C GLY A 42 -1.52 -12.02 -5.57
N THR A 43 -0.79 -10.99 -6.00
CA THR A 43 0.45 -10.55 -5.36
C THR A 43 0.18 -10.18 -3.90
N PHE A 44 -0.88 -9.41 -3.66
CA PHE A 44 -1.45 -9.15 -2.33
C PHE A 44 -2.92 -9.57 -2.31
N LYS A 45 -3.54 -9.60 -1.12
CA LYS A 45 -4.94 -10.03 -0.95
C LYS A 45 -5.95 -8.89 -1.07
N SER A 46 -5.46 -7.67 -1.03
CA SER A 46 -6.27 -6.45 -0.97
C SER A 46 -5.63 -5.34 -1.79
N SER A 47 -6.40 -4.31 -2.16
CA SER A 47 -5.93 -3.09 -2.83
C SER A 47 -4.99 -2.25 -1.96
N ARG A 48 -4.83 -2.60 -0.67
CA ARG A 48 -3.81 -2.05 0.24
C ARG A 48 -2.99 -3.17 0.88
N ILE A 49 -1.73 -2.89 1.22
CA ILE A 49 -0.88 -3.82 1.98
C ILE A 49 -1.42 -3.92 3.41
N VAL A 50 -1.29 -2.88 4.20
CA VAL A 50 -2.03 -2.62 5.44
C VAL A 50 -2.57 -1.19 5.39
N ASN A 51 -1.68 -0.17 5.40
CA ASN A 51 -2.01 1.24 5.22
C ASN A 51 -1.78 1.67 3.77
N GLY A 52 -0.60 1.35 3.22
CA GLY A 52 -0.15 1.75 1.89
C GLY A 52 -0.86 1.03 0.76
N GLN A 53 -0.89 1.66 -0.41
CA GLN A 53 -1.42 1.06 -1.63
C GLN A 53 -0.66 -0.21 -1.99
N SER A 54 -1.35 -1.29 -2.31
CA SER A 54 -0.76 -2.46 -2.94
C SER A 54 -0.84 -2.36 -4.47
N ILE A 55 -0.13 -3.25 -5.14
CA ILE A 55 -0.20 -3.36 -6.61
C ILE A 55 -1.60 -3.79 -7.09
N GLU A 56 -2.41 -4.39 -6.24
CA GLU A 56 -3.71 -4.93 -6.64
C GLU A 56 -4.76 -3.83 -6.87
N ASN A 57 -5.55 -4.00 -7.92
CA ASN A 57 -6.74 -3.21 -8.19
C ASN A 57 -7.98 -4.06 -7.91
N VAL A 58 -9.08 -3.43 -7.47
CA VAL A 58 -10.40 -4.06 -7.53
C VAL A 58 -10.80 -4.32 -8.98
N GLY A 59 -11.55 -5.39 -9.20
CA GLY A 59 -12.01 -5.76 -10.53
C GLY A 59 -12.87 -4.70 -11.21
N ALA A 60 -12.96 -4.72 -12.53
CA ALA A 60 -13.80 -3.81 -13.29
C ALA A 60 -15.27 -3.93 -12.87
N GLY A 61 -15.91 -2.81 -12.53
CA GLY A 61 -17.30 -2.77 -12.06
C GLY A 61 -17.50 -3.27 -10.63
N VAL A 62 -16.43 -3.49 -9.88
CA VAL A 62 -16.46 -3.90 -8.47
C VAL A 62 -16.22 -2.71 -7.58
N LEU A 63 -17.01 -2.57 -6.53
CA LEU A 63 -16.88 -1.62 -5.44
C LEU A 63 -16.35 -2.36 -4.21
N ASP A 64 -15.30 -1.85 -3.57
CA ASP A 64 -14.76 -2.35 -2.30
C ASP A 64 -15.04 -1.33 -1.20
N LEU A 65 -15.90 -1.69 -0.24
CA LEU A 65 -16.11 -0.95 0.99
C LEU A 65 -15.01 -1.32 1.98
N ARG A 66 -14.28 -0.33 2.45
CA ARG A 66 -13.15 -0.50 3.37
C ARG A 66 -13.35 0.25 4.67
N ILE A 67 -13.13 -0.46 5.76
CA ILE A 67 -13.11 0.11 7.11
C ILE A 67 -11.72 -0.17 7.68
N LEU A 68 -10.96 0.87 7.95
CA LEU A 68 -9.68 0.80 8.65
C LEU A 68 -9.88 1.35 10.06
N HIS A 69 -9.41 0.62 11.05
CA HIS A 69 -9.56 0.98 12.46
C HIS A 69 -8.23 0.87 13.18
N ARG A 70 -7.92 1.86 14.03
CA ARG A 70 -6.74 1.89 14.89
C ARG A 70 -7.17 2.25 16.31
N PHE A 71 -6.67 1.49 17.26
CA PHE A 71 -6.81 1.79 18.68
C PHE A 71 -5.72 2.77 19.16
N GLY A 72 -5.83 3.22 20.39
CA GLY A 72 -4.78 3.99 21.06
C GLY A 72 -3.50 3.19 21.27
N ALA A 73 -2.48 3.81 21.86
CA ALA A 73 -1.22 3.15 22.14
C ALA A 73 -1.34 2.13 23.28
N ILE A 74 -0.76 0.94 23.10
CA ILE A 74 -0.69 -0.12 24.13
C ILE A 74 0.04 0.38 25.37
N SER A 75 1.03 1.27 25.21
CA SER A 75 1.80 1.90 26.27
C SER A 75 0.98 2.74 27.24
N GLN A 76 -0.29 3.06 26.94
CA GLN A 76 -1.20 3.76 27.86
C GLN A 76 -1.61 2.91 29.08
N GLY A 77 -1.29 1.62 29.07
CA GLY A 77 -1.48 0.73 30.21
C GLY A 77 -2.92 0.35 30.52
N GLY A 78 -3.10 -0.33 31.66
CA GLY A 78 -4.39 -0.92 32.05
C GLY A 78 -5.50 0.10 32.30
N TYR A 79 -5.19 1.33 32.72
CA TYR A 79 -6.19 2.37 32.96
C TYR A 79 -6.99 2.73 31.68
N ASN A 80 -6.32 2.79 30.52
CA ASN A 80 -6.94 3.02 29.21
C ASN A 80 -7.16 1.71 28.43
N LEU A 81 -7.31 0.60 29.14
CA LEU A 81 -7.48 -0.75 28.60
C LEU A 81 -6.48 -1.03 27.46
N PHE A 82 -5.18 -0.69 27.67
CA PHE A 82 -4.10 -0.82 26.68
C PHE A 82 -4.39 -0.12 25.34
N GLY A 83 -5.04 1.06 25.42
CA GLY A 83 -5.39 1.88 24.28
C GLY A 83 -6.74 1.55 23.62
N LEU A 84 -7.47 0.53 24.07
CA LEU A 84 -8.75 0.14 23.46
C LEU A 84 -9.86 1.17 23.67
N ASP A 85 -9.75 2.07 24.68
CA ASP A 85 -10.70 3.16 24.92
C ASP A 85 -10.62 4.28 23.85
N GLN A 86 -9.59 4.30 23.04
CA GLN A 86 -9.39 5.30 22.00
C GLN A 86 -9.40 4.63 20.62
N ALA A 87 -10.05 5.30 19.66
CA ALA A 87 -10.13 4.79 18.31
C ALA A 87 -10.05 5.90 17.27
N THR A 88 -9.36 5.59 16.19
CA THR A 88 -9.45 6.32 14.92
C THR A 88 -9.92 5.38 13.83
N MET A 89 -10.69 5.89 12.87
CA MET A 89 -11.29 5.10 11.81
C MET A 89 -11.20 5.85 10.48
N ARG A 90 -10.99 5.08 9.40
CA ARG A 90 -11.20 5.57 8.03
C ARG A 90 -12.16 4.64 7.31
N ILE A 91 -13.21 5.24 6.75
CA ILE A 91 -14.13 4.57 5.83
C ILE A 91 -13.77 5.01 4.41
N GLY A 92 -13.65 4.05 3.50
CA GLY A 92 -13.34 4.29 2.10
C GLY A 92 -14.17 3.44 1.16
N LEU A 93 -14.33 3.95 -0.05
CA LEU A 93 -14.98 3.29 -1.19
C LEU A 93 -13.98 3.30 -2.34
N ASP A 94 -13.56 2.12 -2.77
CA ASP A 94 -12.63 1.90 -3.87
C ASP A 94 -13.40 1.26 -5.04
N TYR A 95 -13.31 1.82 -6.25
CA TYR A 95 -14.05 1.34 -7.41
C TYR A 95 -13.12 1.05 -8.60
N GLY A 96 -13.24 -0.16 -9.14
CA GLY A 96 -12.55 -0.54 -10.36
C GLY A 96 -13.29 -0.05 -11.62
N ILE A 97 -12.74 0.95 -12.29
CA ILE A 97 -13.30 1.47 -13.54
C ILE A 97 -13.10 0.46 -14.68
N ASN A 98 -11.88 -0.10 -14.75
CA ASN A 98 -11.49 -1.14 -15.69
C ASN A 98 -10.35 -1.99 -15.10
N SER A 99 -9.79 -2.92 -15.87
CA SER A 99 -8.71 -3.80 -15.42
C SER A 99 -7.40 -3.09 -15.04
N ARG A 100 -7.25 -1.81 -15.39
CA ARG A 100 -6.05 -1.02 -15.14
C ARG A 100 -6.28 0.18 -14.23
N LEU A 101 -7.49 0.78 -14.25
CA LEU A 101 -7.80 2.01 -13.54
C LEU A 101 -8.75 1.75 -12.38
N MET A 102 -8.35 2.16 -11.20
CA MET A 102 -9.12 2.16 -9.97
C MET A 102 -9.11 3.57 -9.38
N VAL A 103 -10.22 3.98 -8.82
CA VAL A 103 -10.38 5.24 -8.08
C VAL A 103 -10.97 4.95 -6.71
N GLY A 104 -10.76 5.83 -5.76
CA GLY A 104 -11.37 5.68 -4.45
C GLY A 104 -11.47 7.02 -3.73
N ILE A 105 -12.36 7.05 -2.75
CA ILE A 105 -12.56 8.16 -1.83
C ILE A 105 -12.61 7.64 -0.40
N GLY A 106 -12.24 8.46 0.55
CA GLY A 106 -12.30 8.06 1.95
C GLY A 106 -12.42 9.24 2.90
N ARG A 107 -12.81 8.93 4.13
CA ARG A 107 -12.84 9.87 5.25
C ARG A 107 -12.24 9.22 6.49
N SER A 108 -11.24 9.89 7.07
CA SER A 108 -10.63 9.53 8.35
C SER A 108 -11.17 10.42 9.48
N THR A 109 -11.38 9.82 10.67
CA THR A 109 -11.66 10.57 11.89
C THR A 109 -10.40 11.28 12.41
N PHE A 110 -9.20 10.70 12.15
CA PHE A 110 -7.92 11.33 12.50
C PHE A 110 -7.74 12.59 11.68
N GLU A 111 -7.55 13.74 12.32
CA GLU A 111 -7.49 15.07 11.73
C GLU A 111 -8.67 15.43 10.80
N LYS A 112 -9.78 14.66 10.87
CA LYS A 112 -10.97 14.84 10.02
C LYS A 112 -10.62 14.93 8.53
N GLN A 113 -9.71 14.06 8.07
CA GLN A 113 -9.22 14.09 6.69
C GLN A 113 -10.22 13.45 5.74
N TYR A 114 -10.30 14.01 4.54
CA TYR A 114 -10.88 13.40 3.35
C TYR A 114 -9.76 13.09 2.39
N ASP A 115 -9.86 11.98 1.70
CA ASP A 115 -8.92 11.61 0.66
C ASP A 115 -9.62 11.11 -0.58
N GLY A 116 -9.00 11.36 -1.73
CA GLY A 116 -9.39 10.80 -3.01
C GLY A 116 -8.16 10.36 -3.77
N PHE A 117 -8.22 9.19 -4.41
CA PHE A 117 -7.08 8.68 -5.16
C PHE A 117 -7.48 8.09 -6.51
N LEU A 118 -6.49 8.06 -7.39
CA LEU A 118 -6.52 7.24 -8.58
C LEU A 118 -5.31 6.31 -8.59
N LYS A 119 -5.49 5.06 -9.04
CA LYS A 119 -4.41 4.08 -9.21
C LYS A 119 -4.50 3.49 -10.61
N TYR A 120 -3.41 3.62 -11.36
CA TYR A 120 -3.30 3.13 -12.74
C TYR A 120 -2.22 2.07 -12.86
N ARG A 121 -2.60 0.89 -13.33
CA ARG A 121 -1.69 -0.23 -13.59
C ARG A 121 -1.05 -0.09 -14.97
N ILE A 122 0.26 0.14 -14.97
CA ILE A 122 1.06 0.36 -16.18
C ILE A 122 1.49 -0.97 -16.77
N ILE A 123 2.11 -1.84 -15.94
CA ILE A 123 2.62 -3.16 -16.32
C ILE A 123 1.99 -4.22 -15.41
N LYS A 124 1.63 -5.37 -15.97
CA LYS A 124 1.22 -6.57 -15.23
C LYS A 124 2.34 -7.60 -15.31
N GLN A 125 2.65 -8.20 -14.17
CA GLN A 125 3.50 -9.38 -14.11
C GLN A 125 2.85 -10.50 -14.90
N GLN A 126 3.63 -11.18 -15.74
CA GLN A 126 3.15 -12.28 -16.58
C GLN A 126 4.25 -13.27 -16.86
N ASP A 127 3.84 -14.50 -17.12
CA ASP A 127 4.68 -15.62 -17.54
C ASP A 127 4.18 -16.20 -18.86
N GLY A 128 4.83 -17.25 -19.38
CA GLY A 128 4.48 -17.89 -20.65
C GLY A 128 5.16 -17.23 -21.82
N SER A 129 4.42 -16.92 -22.89
CA SER A 129 4.96 -16.40 -24.16
C SER A 129 5.75 -15.08 -24.02
N ARG A 130 5.46 -14.30 -23.01
CA ARG A 130 6.20 -13.09 -22.64
C ARG A 130 6.41 -13.05 -21.13
N HIS A 131 7.67 -13.16 -20.70
CA HIS A 131 8.04 -13.10 -19.29
C HIS A 131 8.27 -11.65 -18.85
N ILE A 132 7.45 -11.17 -17.92
CA ILE A 132 7.63 -9.88 -17.23
C ILE A 132 7.63 -10.17 -15.72
N PRO A 133 8.77 -10.05 -15.01
CA PRO A 133 8.91 -10.53 -13.64
C PRO A 133 8.29 -9.61 -12.58
N PHE A 134 7.70 -8.48 -12.96
CA PHE A 134 7.11 -7.51 -12.03
C PHE A 134 5.85 -6.85 -12.58
N SER A 135 5.07 -6.30 -11.68
CA SER A 135 3.97 -5.36 -11.97
C SER A 135 4.37 -3.94 -11.59
N LEU A 136 3.92 -2.96 -12.36
CA LEU A 136 4.15 -1.54 -12.12
C LEU A 136 2.82 -0.80 -12.12
N SER A 137 2.59 0.03 -11.10
CA SER A 137 1.43 0.94 -11.03
C SER A 137 1.86 2.31 -10.51
N TYR A 138 1.07 3.30 -10.85
CA TYR A 138 1.14 4.63 -10.26
C TYR A 138 -0.12 4.87 -9.44
N ALA A 139 0.03 5.46 -8.24
CA ALA A 139 -1.06 5.92 -7.41
C ALA A 139 -0.86 7.39 -7.02
N GLY A 140 -1.86 8.21 -7.30
CA GLY A 140 -1.91 9.62 -6.91
C GLY A 140 -3.06 9.83 -5.94
N THR A 141 -2.79 10.39 -4.75
CA THR A 141 -3.77 10.67 -3.70
C THR A 141 -3.80 12.16 -3.38
N ALA A 142 -4.97 12.76 -3.35
CA ALA A 142 -5.20 14.10 -2.79
C ALA A 142 -5.84 13.95 -1.40
N ILE A 143 -5.31 14.65 -0.41
CA ILE A 143 -5.74 14.57 0.99
C ILE A 143 -6.09 15.97 1.47
N TYR A 144 -7.28 16.13 2.02
CA TYR A 144 -7.80 17.39 2.56
C TYR A 144 -7.97 17.28 4.08
N LYS A 145 -7.24 18.10 4.84
CA LYS A 145 -7.34 18.21 6.31
C LYS A 145 -8.45 19.21 6.65
N SER A 146 -9.61 18.72 7.13
CA SER A 146 -10.75 19.56 7.50
C SER A 146 -10.81 19.91 8.98
N LEU A 147 -9.84 19.45 9.79
CA LEU A 147 -9.76 19.80 11.21
C LEU A 147 -9.67 21.31 11.37
N LYS A 148 -10.53 21.87 12.24
CA LYS A 148 -10.48 23.28 12.62
C LYS A 148 -9.38 23.46 13.65
N GLU A 149 -8.44 24.33 13.38
CA GLU A 149 -7.39 24.69 14.34
C GLU A 149 -7.97 25.69 15.33
N ALA A 150 -7.70 25.49 16.63
CA ALA A 150 -8.36 26.24 17.72
C ALA A 150 -7.93 27.71 17.79
N THR A 151 -6.69 28.01 17.36
CA THR A 151 -6.14 29.39 17.43
C THR A 151 -5.07 29.54 16.36
N THR A 152 -5.36 30.26 15.29
CA THR A 152 -4.36 30.65 14.29
C THR A 152 -4.38 32.17 14.12
N THR A 153 -3.19 32.75 14.12
CA THR A 153 -2.99 34.15 13.68
C THR A 153 -3.18 34.28 12.15
N TYR A 154 -3.34 33.17 11.46
CA TYR A 154 -3.50 33.04 10.02
C TYR A 154 -4.77 32.24 9.70
N THR A 155 -5.61 32.77 8.82
CA THR A 155 -6.77 32.03 8.29
C THR A 155 -6.34 31.31 7.02
N PRO A 156 -6.17 29.96 7.07
CA PRO A 156 -5.68 29.23 5.90
C PRO A 156 -6.72 29.22 4.78
N TYR A 157 -6.24 29.38 3.55
CA TYR A 157 -7.05 29.16 2.36
C TYR A 157 -7.44 27.68 2.24
N VAL A 158 -8.46 27.38 1.45
CA VAL A 158 -8.88 25.98 1.20
C VAL A 158 -7.74 25.18 0.58
N SER A 159 -6.97 25.80 -0.33
CA SER A 159 -5.78 25.20 -0.95
C SER A 159 -4.72 24.75 0.05
N ASP A 160 -4.51 25.53 1.12
CA ASP A 160 -3.46 25.27 2.11
C ASP A 160 -3.68 23.97 2.90
N LYS A 161 -4.93 23.52 2.96
CA LYS A 161 -5.33 22.28 3.65
C LYS A 161 -5.13 21.02 2.83
N PHE A 162 -4.69 21.16 1.57
CA PHE A 162 -4.39 20.02 0.71
C PHE A 162 -2.96 19.55 0.87
N SER A 163 -2.80 18.25 0.74
CA SER A 163 -1.54 17.57 0.50
C SER A 163 -1.74 16.49 -0.56
N PHE A 164 -0.68 16.16 -1.28
CA PHE A 164 -0.73 15.21 -2.38
C PHE A 164 0.34 14.14 -2.17
N ALA A 165 -0.03 12.88 -2.38
CA ALA A 165 0.92 11.78 -2.37
C ALA A 165 1.01 11.16 -3.77
N HIS A 166 2.24 10.99 -4.25
CA HIS A 166 2.55 10.34 -5.51
C HIS A 166 3.37 9.09 -5.23
N GLN A 167 2.88 7.93 -5.63
CA GLN A 167 3.48 6.64 -5.35
C GLN A 167 3.70 5.85 -6.63
N VAL A 168 4.88 5.30 -6.79
CA VAL A 168 5.17 4.28 -7.81
C VAL A 168 5.21 2.93 -7.10
N LEU A 169 4.36 2.00 -7.52
CA LEU A 169 4.24 0.67 -6.93
C LEU A 169 4.94 -0.31 -7.86
N LEU A 170 6.05 -0.88 -7.41
CA LEU A 170 6.79 -1.91 -8.11
C LEU A 170 6.70 -3.21 -7.30
N ALA A 171 6.00 -4.21 -7.82
CA ALA A 171 5.74 -5.43 -7.07
C ALA A 171 6.01 -6.69 -7.89
N SER A 172 6.41 -7.75 -7.20
CA SER A 172 6.60 -9.06 -7.77
C SER A 172 6.02 -10.14 -6.85
N LYS A 173 5.22 -11.03 -7.42
CA LYS A 173 4.91 -12.32 -6.83
C LYS A 173 6.06 -13.26 -7.18
N VAL A 174 7.02 -13.42 -6.25
CA VAL A 174 8.23 -14.22 -6.45
C VAL A 174 7.87 -15.69 -6.61
N ASN A 175 6.89 -16.15 -5.82
CA ASN A 175 6.32 -17.50 -5.89
C ASN A 175 4.93 -17.50 -5.23
N ASP A 176 4.30 -18.67 -5.08
CA ASP A 176 2.97 -18.76 -4.46
C ASP A 176 2.93 -18.39 -2.99
N TYR A 177 4.05 -18.45 -2.30
CA TYR A 177 4.15 -18.16 -0.87
C TYR A 177 4.60 -16.74 -0.58
N PHE A 178 5.45 -16.15 -1.44
CA PHE A 178 6.13 -14.90 -1.16
C PHE A 178 5.92 -13.86 -2.25
N SER A 179 5.55 -12.65 -1.84
CA SER A 179 5.45 -11.47 -2.69
C SER A 179 6.11 -10.27 -2.02
N ILE A 180 6.66 -9.37 -2.84
CA ILE A 180 7.34 -8.15 -2.41
C ILE A 180 6.84 -6.95 -3.21
N GLN A 181 6.83 -5.78 -2.59
CA GLN A 181 6.55 -4.51 -3.23
C GLN A 181 7.50 -3.44 -2.72
N LEU A 182 8.01 -2.60 -3.63
CA LEU A 182 8.68 -1.34 -3.33
C LEU A 182 7.76 -0.18 -3.74
N THR A 183 7.79 0.88 -2.92
CA THR A 183 6.89 2.03 -3.10
C THR A 183 7.65 3.34 -2.88
N PRO A 184 8.46 3.81 -3.85
CA PRO A 184 8.94 5.19 -3.84
C PRO A 184 7.74 6.15 -3.77
N THR A 185 7.81 7.10 -2.84
CA THR A 185 6.72 8.01 -2.51
C THR A 185 7.23 9.43 -2.38
N LEU A 186 6.51 10.37 -2.98
CA LEU A 186 6.61 11.81 -2.78
C LEU A 186 5.34 12.30 -2.12
N ILE A 187 5.44 13.05 -1.03
CA ILE A 187 4.31 13.71 -0.39
C ILE A 187 4.55 15.22 -0.42
N HIS A 188 3.66 15.94 -1.10
CA HIS A 188 3.66 17.39 -1.19
C HIS A 188 2.65 17.99 -0.21
N TYR A 189 3.06 19.01 0.54
CA TYR A 189 2.21 19.82 1.41
C TYR A 189 2.06 21.21 0.82
N ASN A 190 0.83 21.66 0.60
CA ASN A 190 0.60 23.04 0.15
C ASN A 190 0.97 24.07 1.23
N LEU A 191 0.77 23.71 2.51
CA LEU A 191 1.19 24.51 3.66
C LEU A 191 1.96 23.63 4.65
N VAL A 192 3.11 24.08 5.08
CA VAL A 192 3.95 23.47 6.13
C VAL A 192 3.87 24.28 7.43
N GLU A 193 4.18 23.64 8.56
CA GLU A 193 4.05 24.25 9.88
C GLU A 193 4.99 25.44 10.11
N ASN A 194 6.15 25.43 9.48
CA ASN A 194 7.12 26.51 9.60
C ASN A 194 7.97 26.66 8.32
N LYS A 195 8.62 27.80 8.16
CA LYS A 195 9.41 28.15 6.96
C LYS A 195 10.65 27.30 6.73
N THR A 196 11.09 26.53 7.70
CA THR A 196 12.26 25.66 7.59
C THR A 196 11.91 24.25 7.12
N MET A 197 10.62 23.91 7.14
CA MET A 197 10.15 22.62 6.61
C MET A 197 10.00 22.68 5.08
N PRO A 198 10.49 21.66 4.35
CA PRO A 198 10.20 21.55 2.93
C PRO A 198 8.72 21.25 2.67
N ASN A 199 8.21 21.62 1.50
CA ASN A 199 6.87 21.22 1.07
C ASN A 199 6.85 19.77 0.56
N ASP A 200 7.99 19.26 0.10
CA ASP A 200 8.15 17.96 -0.52
C ASP A 200 8.93 17.01 0.39
N PHE A 201 8.36 15.84 0.65
CA PHE A 201 8.94 14.78 1.47
C PHE A 201 9.06 13.50 0.66
N TYR A 202 10.23 12.88 0.73
CA TYR A 202 10.52 11.64 0.03
C TYR A 202 10.60 10.47 1.00
N SER A 203 10.08 9.33 0.57
CA SER A 203 10.17 8.07 1.30
C SER A 203 10.21 6.87 0.36
N VAL A 204 10.70 5.75 0.87
CA VAL A 204 10.68 4.47 0.16
C VAL A 204 9.99 3.45 1.04
N GLY A 205 8.83 2.96 0.57
CA GLY A 205 8.10 1.88 1.19
C GLY A 205 8.59 0.52 0.73
N ALA A 206 8.55 -0.47 1.64
CA ALA A 206 8.73 -1.88 1.35
C ALA A 206 7.57 -2.66 1.94
N GLY A 207 6.93 -3.50 1.13
CA GLY A 207 5.83 -4.36 1.54
C GLY A 207 6.12 -5.83 1.25
N PHE A 208 5.74 -6.72 2.17
CA PHE A 208 5.92 -8.15 2.04
C PHE A 208 4.62 -8.88 2.31
N ARG A 209 4.39 -9.98 1.60
CA ARG A 209 3.36 -10.95 1.92
C ARG A 209 3.98 -12.33 1.94
N LEU A 210 3.75 -13.06 3.05
CA LEU A 210 4.09 -14.46 3.21
C LEU A 210 2.79 -15.27 3.42
N ARG A 211 2.49 -16.17 2.53
CA ARG A 211 1.34 -17.08 2.63
C ARG A 211 1.61 -18.16 3.67
N LEU A 212 0.86 -18.15 4.76
CA LEU A 212 0.96 -19.16 5.82
C LEU A 212 0.03 -20.35 5.56
N SER A 213 -1.16 -20.08 5.00
CA SER A 213 -2.12 -21.09 4.57
C SER A 213 -2.94 -20.63 3.37
N LYS A 214 -3.93 -21.40 2.94
CA LYS A 214 -4.85 -21.01 1.83
C LYS A 214 -5.59 -19.71 2.12
N ARG A 215 -5.87 -19.41 3.39
CA ARG A 215 -6.70 -18.25 3.82
C ARG A 215 -5.96 -17.27 4.72
N LEU A 216 -4.74 -17.59 5.16
CA LEU A 216 -3.97 -16.79 6.10
C LEU A 216 -2.67 -16.34 5.49
N ASN A 217 -2.40 -15.03 5.52
CA ASN A 217 -1.13 -14.45 5.07
C ASN A 217 -0.57 -13.52 6.14
N LEU A 218 0.73 -13.57 6.33
CA LEU A 218 1.47 -12.54 7.07
C LEU A 218 1.81 -11.42 6.10
N THR A 219 1.47 -10.20 6.47
CA THR A 219 1.70 -9.00 5.66
C THR A 219 2.47 -7.98 6.49
N THR A 220 3.49 -7.39 5.92
CA THR A 220 4.32 -6.38 6.59
C THR A 220 4.55 -5.22 5.65
N GLU A 221 4.55 -4.01 6.19
CA GLU A 221 4.93 -2.80 5.45
C GLU A 221 5.81 -1.89 6.33
N TYR A 222 6.81 -1.30 5.71
CA TYR A 222 7.72 -0.34 6.31
C TYR A 222 7.99 0.79 5.33
N TYR A 223 8.02 2.03 5.83
CA TYR A 223 8.42 3.19 5.03
C TYR A 223 9.63 3.86 5.67
N HIS A 224 10.70 3.97 4.90
CA HIS A 224 11.87 4.75 5.27
C HIS A 224 11.72 6.17 4.74
N ARG A 225 11.67 7.14 5.63
CA ARG A 225 11.64 8.56 5.26
C ARG A 225 13.06 9.05 5.03
N VAL A 226 13.28 9.68 3.88
CA VAL A 226 14.56 10.32 3.53
C VAL A 226 14.70 11.59 4.36
N ASP A 227 13.62 12.39 4.42
CA ASP A 227 13.57 13.64 5.15
C ASP A 227 13.04 13.38 6.57
N LYS A 228 13.94 13.40 7.55
CA LYS A 228 13.58 13.12 8.95
C LYS A 228 13.12 14.38 9.67
N LEU A 229 11.88 14.40 10.09
CA LEU A 229 11.33 15.42 10.98
C LEU A 229 11.49 14.97 12.43
N ASN A 230 11.89 15.91 13.30
CA ASN A 230 12.00 15.66 14.73
C ASN A 230 10.63 15.30 15.33
N GLY A 231 10.59 14.30 16.21
CA GLY A 231 9.35 13.84 16.84
C GLY A 231 8.53 12.85 16.02
N TYR A 232 8.93 12.55 14.78
CA TYR A 232 8.27 11.55 13.94
C TYR A 232 9.20 10.37 13.66
N TYR A 233 8.62 9.20 13.53
CA TYR A 233 9.32 7.93 13.35
C TYR A 233 8.88 7.24 12.04
N ASP A 234 9.74 6.38 11.51
CA ASP A 234 9.43 5.57 10.35
C ASP A 234 8.31 4.56 10.70
N PRO A 235 7.23 4.50 9.93
CA PRO A 235 6.14 3.58 10.20
C PRO A 235 6.51 2.15 9.83
N LEU A 236 6.23 1.22 10.73
CA LEU A 236 6.30 -0.21 10.53
C LEU A 236 4.98 -0.83 10.96
N THR A 237 4.42 -1.69 10.13
CA THR A 237 3.19 -2.41 10.41
C THR A 237 3.37 -3.89 10.10
N ILE A 238 2.90 -4.73 11.01
CA ILE A 238 2.86 -6.19 10.84
C ILE A 238 1.41 -6.62 10.97
N GLY A 239 0.89 -7.35 10.00
CA GLY A 239 -0.50 -7.77 9.93
C GLY A 239 -0.70 -9.21 9.52
N LEU A 240 -1.87 -9.74 9.83
CA LEU A 240 -2.36 -11.04 9.40
C LEU A 240 -3.63 -10.84 8.58
N ASP A 241 -3.59 -11.22 7.31
CA ASP A 241 -4.74 -11.20 6.41
C ASP A 241 -5.47 -12.52 6.50
N ILE A 242 -6.76 -12.46 6.80
CA ILE A 242 -7.68 -13.59 6.90
C ILE A 242 -8.73 -13.46 5.79
N GLU A 243 -8.71 -14.37 4.83
CA GLU A 243 -9.62 -14.37 3.68
C GLU A 243 -10.82 -15.27 3.94
N THR A 244 -12.01 -14.70 3.89
CA THR A 244 -13.27 -15.44 4.07
C THR A 244 -14.22 -15.06 2.94
N GLY A 245 -14.42 -15.91 1.95
CA GLY A 245 -15.45 -15.85 0.89
C GLY A 245 -16.03 -14.47 0.52
N GLY A 246 -15.23 -13.51 0.09
CA GLY A 246 -15.66 -12.16 -0.31
C GLY A 246 -15.33 -11.04 0.70
N HIS A 247 -14.75 -11.39 1.86
CA HIS A 247 -14.21 -10.43 2.82
C HIS A 247 -12.73 -10.71 3.04
N VAL A 248 -11.97 -9.65 3.24
CA VAL A 248 -10.60 -9.72 3.78
C VAL A 248 -10.59 -9.00 5.12
N PHE A 249 -10.36 -9.75 6.18
CA PHE A 249 -10.08 -9.22 7.51
C PHE A 249 -8.57 -9.15 7.70
N GLN A 250 -8.09 -8.05 8.23
CA GLN A 250 -6.68 -7.87 8.52
C GLN A 250 -6.52 -7.37 9.94
N LEU A 251 -5.88 -8.16 10.79
CA LEU A 251 -5.46 -7.77 12.13
C LEU A 251 -4.01 -7.31 12.06
N HIS A 252 -3.67 -6.23 12.75
CA HIS A 252 -2.29 -5.74 12.67
C HIS A 252 -1.87 -4.96 13.92
N VAL A 253 -0.56 -4.82 14.06
CA VAL A 253 0.13 -3.97 15.02
C VAL A 253 0.95 -2.95 14.23
N THR A 254 0.84 -1.68 14.62
CA THR A 254 1.52 -0.56 13.97
C THR A 254 1.92 0.51 14.98
N ASN A 255 2.93 1.30 14.67
CA ASN A 255 3.25 2.51 15.43
C ASN A 255 2.53 3.77 14.90
N SER A 256 1.80 3.67 13.78
CA SER A 256 1.08 4.79 13.18
C SER A 256 -0.36 4.91 13.70
N THR A 257 -0.82 6.14 13.93
CA THR A 257 -2.22 6.46 14.24
C THR A 257 -3.01 6.79 12.96
N GLY A 258 -2.38 7.48 12.03
CA GLY A 258 -2.98 7.89 10.76
C GLY A 258 -3.16 6.74 9.78
N MET A 259 -4.04 6.94 8.79
CA MET A 259 -4.42 5.94 7.78
C MET A 259 -4.39 6.49 6.36
N THR A 260 -4.04 7.78 6.18
CA THR A 260 -3.78 8.39 4.86
C THR A 260 -2.28 8.49 4.65
N GLU A 261 -1.82 8.52 3.41
CA GLU A 261 -0.38 8.53 3.06
C GLU A 261 0.38 9.65 3.77
N ARG A 262 -0.22 10.83 3.89
CA ARG A 262 0.33 11.95 4.65
C ARG A 262 0.61 11.55 6.11
N THR A 263 -0.39 11.02 6.79
CA THR A 263 -0.34 10.82 8.24
C THR A 263 0.41 9.56 8.65
N PHE A 264 0.26 8.44 7.92
CA PHE A 264 0.96 7.22 8.32
C PHE A 264 2.43 7.21 7.87
N ILE A 265 2.80 7.89 6.78
CA ILE A 265 4.20 7.92 6.33
C ILE A 265 4.98 9.02 7.06
N ASN A 266 4.51 10.28 7.02
CA ASN A 266 5.29 11.41 7.50
C ASN A 266 5.03 11.79 8.96
N GLU A 267 3.79 11.57 9.47
CA GLU A 267 3.33 12.10 10.74
C GLU A 267 3.16 11.01 11.81
N THR A 268 3.87 9.90 11.69
CA THR A 268 3.87 8.82 12.68
C THR A 268 4.68 9.24 13.91
N THR A 269 3.99 9.42 15.04
CA THR A 269 4.60 9.83 16.32
C THR A 269 5.00 8.67 17.21
N GLY A 270 4.46 7.47 16.98
CA GLY A 270 4.79 6.28 17.76
C GLY A 270 6.15 5.70 17.39
N SER A 271 6.89 5.20 18.39
CA SER A 271 8.18 4.52 18.19
C SER A 271 8.09 3.05 18.56
N TRP A 272 8.53 2.15 17.67
CA TRP A 272 8.63 0.72 17.96
C TRP A 272 9.59 0.44 19.11
N SER A 273 10.72 1.14 19.19
CA SER A 273 11.71 0.96 20.26
C SER A 273 11.21 1.40 21.65
N LYS A 274 10.21 2.27 21.69
CA LYS A 274 9.58 2.73 22.94
C LYS A 274 8.29 1.96 23.27
N GLY A 275 7.89 1.01 22.44
CA GLY A 275 6.65 0.26 22.63
C GLY A 275 5.37 1.07 22.35
N ASP A 276 5.44 2.17 21.60
CA ASP A 276 4.28 2.99 21.22
C ASP A 276 3.50 2.32 20.08
N LEU A 277 3.06 1.10 20.34
CA LEU A 277 2.38 0.27 19.36
C LEU A 277 0.86 0.37 19.54
N ARG A 278 0.15 0.16 18.46
CA ARG A 278 -1.32 0.17 18.40
C ARG A 278 -1.81 -1.09 17.74
N PHE A 279 -2.85 -1.66 18.31
CA PHE A 279 -3.66 -2.65 17.61
C PHE A 279 -4.54 -1.97 16.56
N GLY A 280 -4.87 -2.68 15.52
CA GLY A 280 -5.83 -2.26 14.55
C GLY A 280 -6.37 -3.42 13.74
N PHE A 281 -7.45 -3.14 13.03
CA PHE A 281 -8.00 -4.06 12.05
C PHE A 281 -8.46 -3.31 10.81
N ASN A 282 -8.43 -3.99 9.69
CA ASN A 282 -9.04 -3.53 8.45
C ASN A 282 -10.06 -4.57 8.00
N ILE A 283 -11.17 -4.10 7.45
CA ILE A 283 -12.20 -4.93 6.84
C ILE A 283 -12.41 -4.43 5.42
N SER A 284 -12.39 -5.34 4.47
CA SER A 284 -12.68 -5.07 3.07
C SER A 284 -13.80 -6.00 2.61
N ARG A 285 -14.82 -5.43 1.95
CA ARG A 285 -15.91 -6.18 1.35
C ARG A 285 -16.20 -5.68 -0.05
N VAL A 286 -16.12 -6.60 -1.00
CA VAL A 286 -16.35 -6.31 -2.42
C VAL A 286 -17.80 -6.57 -2.82
N PHE A 287 -18.33 -5.68 -3.69
CA PHE A 287 -19.65 -5.77 -4.27
C PHE A 287 -19.54 -5.60 -5.78
N THR A 288 -20.12 -6.50 -6.56
CA THR A 288 -20.21 -6.33 -8.01
C THR A 288 -21.36 -5.37 -8.34
N VAL A 289 -21.03 -4.12 -8.66
CA VAL A 289 -21.99 -3.08 -9.04
C VAL A 289 -22.37 -3.21 -10.52
N ARG A 290 -21.38 -3.54 -11.36
CA ARG A 290 -21.57 -3.68 -12.79
C ARG A 290 -20.85 -4.93 -13.30
N LYS A 291 -21.60 -5.90 -13.84
CA LYS A 291 -20.99 -7.06 -14.50
C LYS A 291 -20.16 -6.62 -15.72
N PRO A 292 -18.91 -7.08 -15.87
CA PRO A 292 -18.12 -6.87 -17.10
C PRO A 292 -18.93 -7.33 -18.33
N LYS A 293 -18.68 -6.70 -19.48
CA LYS A 293 -19.41 -7.04 -20.72
C LYS A 293 -19.27 -8.51 -21.09
N GLU A 294 -18.10 -9.08 -20.84
CA GLU A 294 -17.74 -10.49 -21.13
C GLU A 294 -18.54 -11.50 -20.28
N LEU A 295 -19.05 -11.09 -19.12
CA LEU A 295 -19.85 -11.92 -18.21
C LEU A 295 -21.37 -11.60 -18.26
N ARG A 296 -21.80 -10.70 -19.17
CA ARG A 296 -23.21 -10.39 -19.34
C ARG A 296 -23.88 -11.52 -20.12
N GLY A 297 -24.61 -12.35 -19.42
CA GLY A 297 -25.32 -13.51 -19.99
C GLY A 297 -24.99 -14.82 -19.29
N ILE A 298 -23.99 -14.87 -18.44
CA ILE A 298 -23.70 -16.02 -17.59
C ILE A 298 -24.54 -15.89 -16.31
N GLN A 299 -25.50 -16.76 -16.11
CA GLN A 299 -26.18 -16.94 -14.82
C GLN A 299 -25.33 -17.88 -13.98
N PHE A 300 -24.91 -17.43 -12.80
CA PHE A 300 -24.23 -18.24 -11.77
C PHE A 300 -25.26 -18.70 -10.75
#